data_016e494d44a277a0d1e9e1cff72de960
#
_entry.id   016e494d44a277a0d1e9e1cff72de960
#
_cell.length_a   1.000
_cell.length_b   1.000
_cell.length_c   1.000
_cell.angle_alpha   90.00
_cell.angle_beta   90.00
_cell.angle_gamma   90.00
#
_symmetry.space_group_name_H-M   'P 1'
#
loop_
_entity.id
_entity.type
_entity.pdbx_description
1 polymer ?
#
loop_
_entity_poly.entity_id
_entity_poly.type
_entity_poly.pdbx_seq_one_letter_code
_entity_poly.pdbx_strand_id
1 'polypeptide(L)'
;MLFLKFNNFYFISLQRILQQIYAFLSMEKTMRLAPAVLMSSMFLLLAACSEQAQQGEAEPVVRPVKLFNIGNNSEQSIRSFPAEVVANQGSYLAFRVNGELLEFPALAGQHVEKDQLLAKLDPEDFQLQYDERKARYELAASQLERVQKLFNRSIASQSELDQALANKQVAESALKIAKTNLDNSELRAPFAGTVAKVFVKNFENIQAKQNILRLETRDLMDVVIQVPEKLIARIDKDVHYQPDVVFDGYPNKSYQLTIKEFDTQADPITLTYKVVFSLPVPEDFNLLAGMTGRVDIDLSKITSSQSPYTLLPVEAVFSEPTESENDNSFVWLYDQNTGLVHKQAVEVGQLHRDGIEVLSGIKEGQIVVAAGVHFLEEGMKVRPWQKERGL
;
A
#
# COMPACT_ATOMS: atom_id res chain seq x y z
N MET A 1 64.39 12.55 1.22
CA MET A 1 65.16 11.51 1.91
C MET A 1 64.39 10.19 1.81
N LEU A 2 64.42 9.59 0.60
CA LEU A 2 63.81 8.25 0.37
C LEU A 2 64.15 7.82 -1.06
N PHE A 3 65.43 7.62 -1.32
CA PHE A 3 65.93 6.98 -2.54
C PHE A 3 67.23 6.31 -2.12
N LEU A 4 67.18 5.03 -1.77
CA LEU A 4 68.34 4.14 -1.63
C LEU A 4 67.92 2.88 -0.86
N LYS A 5 67.13 2.01 -1.51
CA LYS A 5 66.96 0.60 -1.06
C LYS A 5 66.33 -0.30 -2.14
N PHE A 6 66.75 -0.16 -3.41
CA PHE A 6 66.26 -1.05 -4.47
C PHE A 6 67.40 -1.47 -5.43
N ASN A 7 68.54 -1.85 -4.88
CA ASN A 7 69.62 -2.29 -5.81
C ASN A 7 70.47 -3.48 -5.28
N ASN A 8 69.95 -4.24 -4.28
CA ASN A 8 70.76 -5.35 -3.74
C ASN A 8 70.13 -6.73 -3.89
N PHE A 9 68.94 -6.85 -4.53
CA PHE A 9 68.33 -8.16 -4.68
C PHE A 9 68.53 -8.80 -6.05
N TYR A 10 68.91 -8.04 -7.06
CA TYR A 10 69.16 -8.55 -8.40
C TYR A 10 70.59 -9.06 -8.62
N PHE A 11 71.56 -8.68 -7.77
CA PHE A 11 72.96 -9.07 -7.94
C PHE A 11 73.25 -10.46 -7.36
N ILE A 12 72.45 -10.94 -6.41
CA ILE A 12 72.70 -12.26 -5.76
C ILE A 12 72.04 -13.39 -6.57
N SER A 13 71.03 -13.14 -7.37
CA SER A 13 70.44 -14.18 -8.24
C SER A 13 71.23 -14.48 -9.49
N LEU A 14 71.96 -13.50 -10.01
CA LEU A 14 72.79 -13.70 -11.23
C LEU A 14 74.04 -14.50 -10.94
N GLN A 15 74.65 -14.40 -9.78
CA GLN A 15 75.82 -15.17 -9.40
C GLN A 15 75.56 -16.67 -9.17
N ARG A 16 74.35 -17.02 -8.72
CA ARG A 16 73.95 -18.42 -8.55
C ARG A 16 73.69 -19.14 -9.88
N ILE A 17 73.18 -18.42 -10.87
CA ILE A 17 72.89 -18.99 -12.19
C ILE A 17 74.20 -19.23 -12.97
N LEU A 18 75.22 -18.38 -12.86
CA LEU A 18 76.52 -18.56 -13.50
C LEU A 18 77.34 -19.71 -12.90
N GLN A 19 77.16 -20.00 -11.62
CA GLN A 19 77.84 -21.17 -11.00
C GLN A 19 77.21 -22.50 -11.40
N GLN A 20 75.89 -22.56 -11.68
CA GLN A 20 75.30 -23.79 -12.20
C GLN A 20 75.62 -24.10 -13.67
N ILE A 21 75.85 -23.08 -14.49
CA ILE A 21 76.21 -23.27 -15.89
C ILE A 21 77.68 -23.76 -16.02
N TYR A 22 78.61 -23.35 -15.12
CA TYR A 22 79.99 -23.79 -15.14
C TYR A 22 80.16 -25.24 -14.66
N ALA A 23 79.25 -25.73 -13.79
CA ALA A 23 79.29 -27.12 -13.35
C ALA A 23 78.78 -28.11 -14.42
N PHE A 24 77.97 -27.62 -15.38
CA PHE A 24 77.42 -28.46 -16.46
C PHE A 24 78.32 -28.63 -17.64
N LEU A 25 79.35 -27.77 -17.82
CA LEU A 25 80.31 -27.81 -18.93
C LEU A 25 81.58 -28.57 -18.65
N SER A 26 81.80 -29.09 -17.43
CA SER A 26 83.04 -29.80 -17.06
C SER A 26 82.91 -31.33 -17.03
N MET A 27 81.82 -31.92 -17.48
CA MET A 27 81.57 -33.37 -17.42
C MET A 27 81.50 -34.04 -18.80
N GLU A 28 82.20 -33.46 -19.77
CA GLU A 28 82.29 -34.03 -21.11
C GLU A 28 83.70 -34.48 -21.41
N LYS A 29 84.21 -35.48 -20.65
CA LYS A 29 85.35 -36.33 -21.06
C LYS A 29 85.48 -37.51 -20.11
N THR A 30 84.69 -38.56 -20.34
CA THR A 30 85.16 -39.95 -20.19
C THR A 30 83.96 -40.89 -20.34
N MET A 31 83.89 -41.58 -21.28
CA MET A 31 83.61 -43.00 -21.40
C MET A 31 82.79 -43.39 -22.60
N ARG A 32 83.46 -43.68 -23.64
CA ARG A 32 82.96 -44.57 -24.71
C ARG A 32 83.02 -46.01 -24.13
N LEU A 33 81.88 -46.60 -23.94
CA LEU A 33 81.57 -48.03 -23.90
C LEU A 33 80.33 -48.28 -23.02
N ALA A 34 79.19 -48.31 -23.60
CA ALA A 34 78.02 -49.15 -23.29
C ALA A 34 76.67 -48.63 -23.86
N PRO A 35 76.54 -48.47 -25.17
CA PRO A 35 75.16 -48.15 -25.67
C PRO A 35 74.32 -49.39 -25.96
N ALA A 36 74.83 -50.63 -25.81
CA ALA A 36 74.14 -51.85 -26.24
C ALA A 36 73.28 -52.51 -25.13
N VAL A 37 73.56 -52.28 -23.85
CA VAL A 37 72.84 -52.91 -22.74
C VAL A 37 71.65 -52.03 -22.25
N LEU A 38 71.75 -50.73 -22.41
CA LEU A 38 70.69 -49.80 -21.98
C LEU A 38 69.50 -49.79 -22.97
N MET A 39 69.69 -50.07 -24.21
CA MET A 39 68.67 -50.11 -25.24
C MET A 39 67.74 -51.35 -25.18
N SER A 40 68.26 -52.48 -24.65
CA SER A 40 67.46 -53.69 -24.44
C SER A 40 66.60 -53.64 -23.20
N SER A 41 66.98 -52.89 -22.14
CA SER A 41 66.21 -52.72 -20.93
C SER A 41 65.05 -51.68 -21.09
N MET A 42 65.22 -50.76 -22.02
CA MET A 42 64.22 -49.73 -22.29
C MET A 42 63.06 -50.25 -23.17
N PHE A 43 63.31 -51.33 -23.95
CA PHE A 43 62.28 -51.93 -24.79
C PHE A 43 61.33 -52.89 -23.98
N LEU A 44 61.77 -53.44 -22.85
CA LEU A 44 61.00 -54.28 -21.97
C LEU A 44 60.09 -53.48 -21.00
N LEU A 45 60.39 -52.19 -20.77
CA LEU A 45 59.59 -51.30 -19.93
C LEU A 45 58.48 -50.60 -20.71
N LEU A 46 58.45 -50.60 -22.01
CA LEU A 46 57.35 -50.06 -22.85
C LEU A 46 56.22 -51.05 -23.14
N ALA A 47 56.38 -52.33 -22.81
CA ALA A 47 55.34 -53.34 -23.01
C ALA A 47 54.42 -53.58 -21.79
N ALA A 48 54.68 -52.90 -20.65
CA ALA A 48 53.90 -53.08 -19.40
C ALA A 48 52.86 -52.04 -19.10
N CYS A 49 52.60 -51.09 -20.03
CA CYS A 49 51.55 -50.06 -19.83
C CYS A 49 50.53 -50.03 -20.98
N SER A 50 50.04 -51.19 -21.39
CA SER A 50 48.75 -51.25 -22.09
C SER A 50 47.68 -51.84 -21.15
N GLU A 51 47.50 -51.17 -20.03
CA GLU A 51 46.24 -51.29 -19.25
C GLU A 51 45.18 -50.54 -20.03
N GLN A 52 44.37 -51.30 -20.73
CA GLN A 52 43.16 -50.84 -21.36
C GLN A 52 42.32 -50.16 -20.27
N ALA A 53 42.39 -48.79 -20.20
CA ALA A 53 41.41 -48.06 -19.48
C ALA A 53 40.06 -48.43 -20.07
N GLN A 54 39.35 -49.36 -19.43
CA GLN A 54 37.90 -49.47 -19.56
C GLN A 54 37.39 -48.04 -19.25
N GLN A 55 37.00 -47.33 -20.28
CA GLN A 55 36.10 -46.20 -20.14
C GLN A 55 34.81 -46.78 -19.52
N GLY A 56 34.81 -46.85 -18.18
CA GLY A 56 33.60 -46.91 -17.45
C GLY A 56 32.81 -45.68 -17.89
N GLU A 57 31.68 -45.90 -18.52
CA GLU A 57 30.66 -44.93 -18.81
C GLU A 57 30.46 -44.16 -17.50
N ALA A 58 31.03 -42.95 -17.42
CA ALA A 58 30.94 -42.12 -16.22
C ALA A 58 29.42 -41.92 -15.96
N GLU A 59 28.93 -42.42 -14.85
CA GLU A 59 27.58 -42.18 -14.45
C GLU A 59 27.30 -40.66 -14.58
N PRO A 60 26.23 -40.25 -15.25
CA PRO A 60 25.98 -38.86 -15.52
C PRO A 60 25.93 -38.12 -14.17
N VAL A 61 26.84 -37.21 -13.96
CA VAL A 61 26.95 -36.42 -12.73
C VAL A 61 25.70 -35.56 -12.63
N VAL A 62 24.71 -36.01 -11.82
CA VAL A 62 23.46 -35.28 -11.57
C VAL A 62 23.79 -34.04 -10.74
N ARG A 63 23.84 -32.89 -11.38
CA ARG A 63 24.19 -31.61 -10.74
C ARG A 63 23.01 -31.02 -9.96
N PRO A 64 23.23 -30.49 -8.76
CA PRO A 64 22.19 -29.74 -8.05
C PRO A 64 22.02 -28.36 -8.69
N VAL A 65 20.78 -27.97 -8.98
CA VAL A 65 20.42 -26.67 -9.55
C VAL A 65 19.34 -26.00 -8.72
N LYS A 66 19.39 -24.67 -8.60
CA LYS A 66 18.32 -23.92 -7.97
C LYS A 66 17.19 -23.72 -8.98
N LEU A 67 16.00 -24.11 -8.60
CA LEU A 67 14.80 -24.01 -9.42
C LEU A 67 14.00 -22.77 -9.06
N PHE A 68 13.35 -22.19 -10.07
CA PHE A 68 12.42 -21.08 -9.94
C PHE A 68 11.13 -21.44 -10.68
N ASN A 69 9.99 -21.40 -9.99
CA ASN A 69 8.69 -21.66 -10.59
C ASN A 69 8.15 -20.39 -11.28
N ILE A 70 7.84 -20.50 -12.56
CA ILE A 70 7.18 -19.45 -13.32
C ILE A 70 5.69 -19.49 -13.01
N GLY A 71 5.17 -18.42 -12.41
CA GLY A 71 3.76 -18.37 -12.07
C GLY A 71 3.50 -18.96 -10.69
N ASN A 72 3.20 -18.18 -9.89
CA ASN A 72 2.33 -17.87 -8.78
C ASN A 72 2.78 -16.54 -8.17
N ASN A 73 2.86 -15.53 -9.00
CA ASN A 73 3.01 -14.15 -8.53
C ASN A 73 1.72 -13.65 -7.85
N SER A 74 0.78 -14.55 -7.53
CA SER A 74 -0.43 -14.20 -6.79
C SER A 74 -0.11 -13.56 -5.42
N GLU A 75 0.97 -13.98 -4.77
CA GLU A 75 1.43 -13.32 -3.54
C GLU A 75 2.12 -11.96 -3.80
N GLN A 76 2.69 -11.75 -4.98
CA GLN A 76 3.31 -10.48 -5.38
C GLN A 76 2.29 -9.47 -5.95
N SER A 77 1.08 -9.92 -6.29
CA SER A 77 0.01 -9.04 -6.76
C SER A 77 -0.70 -8.32 -5.60
N ILE A 78 -0.63 -8.86 -4.38
CA ILE A 78 -1.27 -8.25 -3.20
C ILE A 78 -0.41 -7.10 -2.69
N ARG A 79 -1.03 -5.92 -2.62
CA ARG A 79 -0.45 -4.72 -2.01
C ARG A 79 -1.22 -4.35 -0.76
N SER A 80 -0.49 -4.17 0.34
CA SER A 80 -1.05 -3.72 1.61
C SER A 80 -0.92 -2.20 1.73
N PHE A 81 -2.03 -1.55 2.05
CA PHE A 81 -2.10 -0.11 2.29
C PHE A 81 -2.44 0.14 3.75
N PRO A 82 -1.70 1.03 4.44
CA PRO A 82 -2.10 1.50 5.75
C PRO A 82 -3.50 2.12 5.68
N ALA A 83 -4.32 1.77 6.64
CA ALA A 83 -5.71 2.21 6.70
C ALA A 83 -6.04 2.83 8.06
N GLU A 84 -6.89 3.83 8.04
CA GLU A 84 -7.44 4.47 9.23
C GLU A 84 -8.95 4.37 9.20
N VAL A 85 -9.53 4.05 10.34
CA VAL A 85 -10.98 4.03 10.54
C VAL A 85 -11.45 5.43 10.91
N VAL A 86 -12.44 5.94 10.18
CA VAL A 86 -13.11 7.20 10.50
C VAL A 86 -14.61 6.98 10.58
N ALA A 87 -15.31 7.82 11.33
CA ALA A 87 -16.77 7.75 11.36
C ALA A 87 -17.36 8.10 9.98
N ASN A 88 -18.31 7.30 9.51
CA ASN A 88 -19.01 7.52 8.23
C ASN A 88 -19.68 8.88 8.17
N GLN A 89 -20.36 9.28 9.25
CA GLN A 89 -20.91 10.61 9.48
C GLN A 89 -20.44 11.12 10.83
N GLY A 90 -19.85 12.29 10.86
CA GLY A 90 -19.46 12.96 12.09
C GLY A 90 -19.73 14.45 11.98
N SER A 91 -20.37 15.03 12.98
CA SER A 91 -20.67 16.46 13.02
C SER A 91 -20.24 17.08 14.34
N TYR A 92 -19.58 18.23 14.27
CA TYR A 92 -19.39 19.10 15.42
C TYR A 92 -20.68 19.87 15.64
N LEU A 93 -21.28 19.69 16.82
CA LEU A 93 -22.49 20.40 17.19
C LEU A 93 -22.13 21.65 18.00
N ALA A 94 -22.78 22.74 17.65
CA ALA A 94 -22.53 24.06 18.22
C ALA A 94 -23.86 24.83 18.36
N PHE A 95 -23.97 25.67 19.37
CA PHE A 95 -25.08 26.59 19.47
C PHE A 95 -24.98 27.70 18.41
N ARG A 96 -26.12 28.20 17.98
CA ARG A 96 -26.21 29.33 17.04
C ARG A 96 -26.31 30.68 17.74
N VAL A 97 -26.50 30.66 19.05
CA VAL A 97 -26.64 31.84 19.93
C VAL A 97 -25.61 31.73 21.08
N ASN A 98 -25.28 32.85 21.70
CA ASN A 98 -24.44 32.90 22.89
C ASN A 98 -25.28 32.69 24.14
N GLY A 99 -24.72 32.15 25.21
CA GLY A 99 -25.40 32.03 26.50
C GLY A 99 -24.58 31.19 27.49
N GLU A 100 -25.02 31.14 28.72
CA GLU A 100 -24.46 30.24 29.73
C GLU A 100 -25.06 28.84 29.59
N LEU A 101 -24.21 27.81 29.69
CA LEU A 101 -24.65 26.41 29.61
C LEU A 101 -25.29 25.98 30.93
N LEU A 102 -26.60 25.84 30.92
CA LEU A 102 -27.36 25.47 32.12
C LEU A 102 -27.40 23.96 32.35
N GLU A 103 -27.69 23.18 31.29
CA GLU A 103 -27.82 21.74 31.36
C GLU A 103 -27.02 21.08 30.24
N PHE A 104 -26.27 20.03 30.60
CA PHE A 104 -25.52 19.21 29.66
C PHE A 104 -25.64 17.73 30.00
N PRO A 105 -26.78 17.09 29.65
CA PRO A 105 -27.05 15.68 29.99
C PRO A 105 -26.24 14.70 29.14
N ALA A 106 -25.68 15.13 27.99
CA ALA A 106 -24.94 14.25 27.07
C ALA A 106 -23.56 13.90 27.62
N LEU A 107 -23.23 12.62 27.65
CA LEU A 107 -21.96 12.09 28.08
C LEU A 107 -21.17 11.50 26.89
N ALA A 108 -19.85 11.61 26.91
CA ALA A 108 -19.01 10.96 25.92
C ALA A 108 -19.21 9.42 25.98
N GLY A 109 -19.33 8.78 24.81
CA GLY A 109 -19.66 7.36 24.67
C GLY A 109 -21.16 7.04 24.73
N GLN A 110 -22.03 8.00 25.08
CA GLN A 110 -23.47 7.80 25.15
C GLN A 110 -24.08 7.72 23.75
N HIS A 111 -24.94 6.74 23.54
CA HIS A 111 -25.82 6.68 22.37
C HIS A 111 -27.02 7.65 22.55
N VAL A 112 -27.34 8.37 21.50
CA VAL A 112 -28.45 9.35 21.47
C VAL A 112 -29.30 9.15 20.24
N GLU A 113 -30.58 9.40 20.37
CA GLU A 113 -31.53 9.36 19.27
C GLU A 113 -31.63 10.71 18.56
N LYS A 114 -32.14 10.70 17.33
CA LYS A 114 -32.47 11.94 16.61
C LYS A 114 -33.41 12.80 17.43
N ASP A 115 -33.18 14.12 17.42
CA ASP A 115 -33.96 15.16 18.15
C ASP A 115 -33.83 15.09 19.69
N GLN A 116 -33.05 14.16 20.26
CA GLN A 116 -32.75 14.11 21.69
C GLN A 116 -32.02 15.37 22.14
N LEU A 117 -32.38 15.92 23.31
CA LEU A 117 -31.72 17.08 23.92
C LEU A 117 -30.30 16.68 24.38
N LEU A 118 -29.31 17.41 23.92
CA LEU A 118 -27.91 17.20 24.23
C LEU A 118 -27.33 18.26 25.18
N ALA A 119 -27.80 19.50 25.03
CA ALA A 119 -27.35 20.62 25.83
C ALA A 119 -28.43 21.74 25.79
N LYS A 120 -28.47 22.54 26.84
CA LYS A 120 -29.39 23.68 26.94
C LYS A 120 -28.67 24.89 27.56
N LEU A 121 -28.78 26.02 26.89
CA LEU A 121 -28.37 27.30 27.44
C LEU A 121 -29.46 27.80 28.40
N ASP A 122 -29.12 28.74 29.29
CA ASP A 122 -30.12 29.45 30.08
C ASP A 122 -31.14 30.14 29.14
N PRO A 123 -32.40 29.74 29.17
CA PRO A 123 -33.42 30.25 28.27
C PRO A 123 -34.06 31.54 28.72
N GLU A 124 -33.77 32.05 29.95
CA GLU A 124 -34.54 33.14 30.56
C GLU A 124 -34.61 34.39 29.69
N ASP A 125 -33.47 34.90 29.25
CA ASP A 125 -33.38 36.08 28.38
C ASP A 125 -34.05 35.86 27.03
N PHE A 126 -33.94 34.69 26.44
CA PHE A 126 -34.57 34.33 25.17
C PHE A 126 -36.07 34.22 25.31
N GLN A 127 -36.56 33.67 26.42
CA GLN A 127 -38.00 33.58 26.73
C GLN A 127 -38.60 34.97 26.92
N LEU A 128 -37.95 35.85 27.68
CA LEU A 128 -38.38 37.22 27.86
C LEU A 128 -38.45 37.98 26.52
N GLN A 129 -37.45 37.83 25.66
CA GLN A 129 -37.46 38.44 24.33
C GLN A 129 -38.59 37.87 23.45
N TYR A 130 -38.84 36.57 23.49
CA TYR A 130 -39.92 35.96 22.75
C TYR A 130 -41.26 36.49 23.22
N ASP A 131 -41.53 36.56 24.52
CA ASP A 131 -42.78 37.04 25.09
C ASP A 131 -43.01 38.54 24.76
N GLU A 132 -41.97 39.37 24.80
CA GLU A 132 -42.06 40.79 24.38
C GLU A 132 -42.46 40.90 22.90
N ARG A 133 -41.82 40.16 22.00
CA ARG A 133 -42.12 40.18 20.56
C ARG A 133 -43.50 39.61 20.27
N LYS A 134 -43.94 38.61 21.00
CA LYS A 134 -45.26 38.03 20.90
C LYS A 134 -46.36 39.07 21.25
N ALA A 135 -46.19 39.81 22.36
CA ALA A 135 -47.14 40.85 22.74
C ALA A 135 -47.20 41.98 21.68
N ARG A 136 -46.06 42.37 21.09
CA ARG A 136 -46.04 43.37 19.99
C ARG A 136 -46.73 42.87 18.74
N TYR A 137 -46.56 41.61 18.38
CA TYR A 137 -47.25 41.00 17.24
C TYR A 137 -48.77 40.93 17.47
N GLU A 138 -49.22 40.51 18.64
CA GLU A 138 -50.62 40.45 19.01
C GLU A 138 -51.28 41.83 18.95
N LEU A 139 -50.58 42.88 19.42
CA LEU A 139 -51.07 44.26 19.33
C LEU A 139 -51.20 44.70 17.85
N ALA A 140 -50.17 44.47 17.01
CA ALA A 140 -50.19 44.84 15.60
C ALA A 140 -51.27 44.09 14.82
N ALA A 141 -51.46 42.79 15.12
CA ALA A 141 -52.51 41.97 14.52
C ALA A 141 -53.89 42.50 14.87
N SER A 142 -54.13 42.85 16.14
CA SER A 142 -55.39 43.46 16.58
C SER A 142 -55.64 44.83 15.95
N GLN A 143 -54.62 45.66 15.79
CA GLN A 143 -54.71 46.94 15.07
C GLN A 143 -55.04 46.73 13.59
N LEU A 144 -54.41 45.82 12.88
CA LEU A 144 -54.74 45.48 11.51
C LEU A 144 -56.22 45.05 11.39
N GLU A 145 -56.68 44.14 12.23
CA GLU A 145 -58.07 43.68 12.22
C GLU A 145 -59.04 44.83 12.38
N ARG A 146 -58.80 45.79 13.28
CA ARG A 146 -59.55 46.96 13.47
C ARG A 146 -59.61 47.87 12.24
N VAL A 147 -58.44 48.20 11.70
CA VAL A 147 -58.32 49.02 10.48
C VAL A 147 -59.00 48.34 9.30
N GLN A 148 -58.87 47.04 9.15
CA GLN A 148 -59.53 46.27 8.09
C GLN A 148 -61.08 46.38 8.22
N LYS A 149 -61.63 46.30 9.45
CA LYS A 149 -63.06 46.50 9.69
C LYS A 149 -63.54 47.91 9.34
N LEU A 150 -62.74 48.94 9.62
CA LEU A 150 -63.01 50.34 9.26
C LEU A 150 -62.85 50.56 7.75
N PHE A 151 -61.85 49.99 7.10
CA PHE A 151 -61.70 50.06 5.67
C PHE A 151 -62.91 49.43 4.90
N ASN A 152 -63.35 48.27 5.35
CA ASN A 152 -64.51 47.60 4.77
C ASN A 152 -65.82 48.42 4.94
N ARG A 153 -65.83 49.42 5.85
CA ARG A 153 -66.90 50.36 6.03
C ARG A 153 -66.62 51.72 5.34
N SER A 154 -65.52 51.80 4.54
CA SER A 154 -65.08 53.01 3.86
C SER A 154 -64.76 54.19 4.82
N ILE A 155 -64.35 53.90 6.05
CA ILE A 155 -63.98 54.90 7.08
C ILE A 155 -62.45 55.10 7.10
N ALA A 156 -61.69 54.06 6.84
CA ALA A 156 -60.22 54.11 6.76
C ALA A 156 -59.76 54.16 5.30
N SER A 157 -58.56 54.76 5.05
CA SER A 157 -57.97 54.83 3.75
C SER A 157 -57.15 53.56 3.41
N GLN A 158 -56.88 53.34 2.12
CA GLN A 158 -56.00 52.26 1.68
C GLN A 158 -54.56 52.37 2.29
N SER A 159 -54.04 53.59 2.40
CA SER A 159 -52.78 53.84 3.01
C SER A 159 -52.71 53.43 4.49
N GLU A 160 -53.76 53.64 5.25
CA GLU A 160 -53.86 53.22 6.66
C GLU A 160 -53.90 51.69 6.77
N LEU A 161 -54.62 51.04 5.86
CA LEU A 161 -54.65 49.56 5.78
C LEU A 161 -53.27 48.98 5.44
N ASP A 162 -52.61 49.55 4.40
CA ASP A 162 -51.30 49.10 3.98
C ASP A 162 -50.25 49.29 5.08
N GLN A 163 -50.31 50.45 5.82
CA GLN A 163 -49.47 50.74 6.98
C GLN A 163 -49.69 49.72 8.11
N ALA A 164 -50.97 49.41 8.44
CA ALA A 164 -51.28 48.44 9.48
C ALA A 164 -50.82 47.01 9.09
N LEU A 165 -50.92 46.64 7.82
CA LEU A 165 -50.44 45.39 7.28
C LEU A 165 -48.91 45.30 7.38
N ALA A 166 -48.20 46.37 6.95
CA ALA A 166 -46.72 46.43 7.03
C ALA A 166 -46.26 46.31 8.49
N ASN A 167 -46.90 47.00 9.42
CA ASN A 167 -46.58 46.95 10.85
C ASN A 167 -46.74 45.55 11.43
N LYS A 168 -47.80 44.83 11.05
CA LYS A 168 -48.02 43.42 11.46
C LYS A 168 -46.94 42.53 10.92
N GLN A 169 -46.56 42.69 9.64
CA GLN A 169 -45.48 41.87 8.99
C GLN A 169 -44.13 42.07 9.66
N VAL A 170 -43.76 43.33 10.02
CA VAL A 170 -42.54 43.63 10.77
C VAL A 170 -42.57 42.96 12.15
N ALA A 171 -43.68 43.08 12.89
CA ALA A 171 -43.82 42.44 14.21
C ALA A 171 -43.79 40.91 14.13
N GLU A 172 -44.40 40.32 13.10
CA GLU A 172 -44.37 38.88 12.84
C GLU A 172 -42.96 38.37 12.58
N SER A 173 -42.20 39.10 11.75
CA SER A 173 -40.81 38.77 11.47
C SER A 173 -39.91 38.84 12.71
N ALA A 174 -40.13 39.89 13.56
CA ALA A 174 -39.42 40.01 14.83
C ALA A 174 -39.75 38.88 15.83
N LEU A 175 -41.02 38.47 15.90
CA LEU A 175 -41.46 37.31 16.71
C LEU A 175 -40.80 36.01 16.23
N LYS A 176 -40.75 35.78 14.91
CA LYS A 176 -40.14 34.60 14.31
C LYS A 176 -38.65 34.53 14.65
N ILE A 177 -37.92 35.66 14.59
CA ILE A 177 -36.50 35.72 14.98
C ILE A 177 -36.32 35.38 16.46
N ALA A 178 -37.13 35.96 17.35
CA ALA A 178 -37.06 35.70 18.79
C ALA A 178 -37.35 34.22 19.12
N LYS A 179 -38.37 33.65 18.45
CA LYS A 179 -38.66 32.22 18.56
C LYS A 179 -37.49 31.36 18.11
N THR A 180 -36.88 31.66 16.97
CA THR A 180 -35.75 30.92 16.45
C THR A 180 -34.54 30.99 17.42
N ASN A 181 -34.29 32.14 18.06
CA ASN A 181 -33.26 32.28 19.06
C ASN A 181 -33.53 31.45 20.33
N LEU A 182 -34.77 31.41 20.77
CA LEU A 182 -35.17 30.55 21.87
C LEU A 182 -35.03 29.05 21.51
N ASP A 183 -35.48 28.67 20.32
CA ASP A 183 -35.28 27.28 19.83
C ASP A 183 -33.78 26.93 19.71
N ASN A 184 -32.92 27.87 19.31
CA ASN A 184 -31.48 27.72 19.21
C ASN A 184 -30.76 27.70 20.58
N SER A 185 -31.44 27.99 21.70
CA SER A 185 -30.89 27.80 23.05
C SER A 185 -30.88 26.33 23.48
N GLU A 186 -31.56 25.44 22.72
CA GLU A 186 -31.50 23.99 22.89
C GLU A 186 -30.67 23.36 21.77
N LEU A 187 -29.69 22.55 22.13
CA LEU A 187 -28.90 21.77 21.21
C LEU A 187 -29.43 20.35 21.16
N ARG A 188 -29.97 19.96 20.02
CA ARG A 188 -30.54 18.64 19.79
C ARG A 188 -29.74 17.86 18.76
N ALA A 189 -29.81 16.52 18.87
CA ALA A 189 -29.11 15.62 17.94
C ALA A 189 -29.76 15.69 16.54
N PRO A 190 -29.03 16.02 15.47
CA PRO A 190 -29.57 16.08 14.11
C PRO A 190 -29.82 14.68 13.51
N PHE A 191 -29.16 13.66 14.04
CA PHE A 191 -29.30 12.24 13.68
C PHE A 191 -29.00 11.35 14.90
N ALA A 192 -29.43 10.09 14.85
CA ALA A 192 -29.08 9.10 15.87
C ALA A 192 -27.61 8.72 15.77
N GLY A 193 -26.89 8.61 16.91
CA GLY A 193 -25.47 8.32 16.91
C GLY A 193 -24.90 8.22 18.31
N THR A 194 -23.58 8.26 18.39
CA THR A 194 -22.82 8.22 19.65
C THR A 194 -22.07 9.53 19.84
N VAL A 195 -22.09 10.07 21.04
CA VAL A 195 -21.31 11.25 21.43
C VAL A 195 -19.84 10.85 21.50
N ALA A 196 -19.06 11.18 20.47
CA ALA A 196 -17.65 10.79 20.40
C ALA A 196 -16.78 11.59 21.37
N LYS A 197 -17.06 12.89 21.52
CA LYS A 197 -16.27 13.79 22.37
C LYS A 197 -17.11 14.97 22.84
N VAL A 198 -16.84 15.44 24.05
CA VAL A 198 -17.39 16.63 24.66
C VAL A 198 -16.27 17.63 24.87
N PHE A 199 -16.51 18.93 24.58
CA PHE A 199 -15.51 20.00 24.61
C PHE A 199 -15.75 21.05 25.69
N VAL A 200 -16.92 21.03 26.35
CA VAL A 200 -17.36 22.06 27.31
C VAL A 200 -17.88 21.43 28.60
N LYS A 201 -18.05 22.22 29.62
CA LYS A 201 -18.62 21.82 30.94
C LYS A 201 -19.82 22.67 31.28
N ASN A 202 -20.68 22.16 32.19
CA ASN A 202 -21.81 22.92 32.73
C ASN A 202 -21.36 24.26 33.31
N PHE A 203 -22.20 25.27 33.21
CA PHE A 203 -21.96 26.64 33.70
C PHE A 203 -20.85 27.40 32.99
N GLU A 204 -20.44 26.94 31.81
CA GLU A 204 -19.49 27.63 30.95
C GLU A 204 -20.24 28.62 30.03
N ASN A 205 -19.67 29.81 29.84
CA ASN A 205 -20.18 30.76 28.86
C ASN A 205 -19.81 30.33 27.45
N ILE A 206 -20.84 30.05 26.63
CA ILE A 206 -20.71 29.53 25.27
C ILE A 206 -20.85 30.67 24.26
N GLN A 207 -19.96 30.67 23.28
CA GLN A 207 -20.05 31.55 22.11
C GLN A 207 -20.78 30.81 20.95
N ALA A 208 -21.48 31.56 20.14
CA ALA A 208 -22.10 31.01 18.93
C ALA A 208 -21.01 30.38 18.02
N LYS A 209 -21.31 29.19 17.48
CA LYS A 209 -20.40 28.37 16.64
C LYS A 209 -19.22 27.72 17.40
N GLN A 210 -19.11 27.87 18.72
CA GLN A 210 -18.16 27.11 19.53
C GLN A 210 -18.56 25.63 19.53
N ASN A 211 -17.58 24.73 19.29
CA ASN A 211 -17.83 23.30 19.31
C ASN A 211 -18.20 22.83 20.74
N ILE A 212 -19.36 22.22 20.89
CA ILE A 212 -19.88 21.71 22.18
C ILE A 212 -19.57 20.22 22.32
N LEU A 213 -19.91 19.44 21.32
CA LEU A 213 -19.62 18.02 21.25
C LEU A 213 -19.46 17.57 19.79
N ARG A 214 -18.92 16.37 19.63
CA ARG A 214 -18.87 15.67 18.35
C ARG A 214 -19.81 14.47 18.40
N LEU A 215 -20.75 14.42 17.46
CA LEU A 215 -21.69 13.32 17.29
C LEU A 215 -21.28 12.50 16.05
N GLU A 216 -21.25 11.18 16.18
CA GLU A 216 -20.87 10.26 15.11
C GLU A 216 -21.92 9.16 14.94
N THR A 217 -22.14 8.72 13.69
CA THR A 217 -22.99 7.54 13.43
C THR A 217 -22.24 6.28 13.85
N ARG A 218 -22.99 5.22 14.22
CA ARG A 218 -22.44 3.99 14.74
C ARG A 218 -22.52 2.82 13.76
N ASP A 219 -23.48 2.83 12.84
CA ASP A 219 -23.83 1.63 12.05
C ASP A 219 -22.82 1.34 10.95
N LEU A 220 -22.16 2.38 10.45
CA LEU A 220 -21.17 2.32 9.39
C LEU A 220 -19.93 3.09 9.80
N MET A 221 -18.78 2.50 9.50
CA MET A 221 -17.48 3.16 9.57
C MET A 221 -16.87 3.26 8.18
N ASP A 222 -16.10 4.30 7.97
CA ASP A 222 -15.30 4.46 6.77
C ASP A 222 -13.86 4.01 7.05
N VAL A 223 -13.30 3.24 6.11
CA VAL A 223 -11.89 2.84 6.13
C VAL A 223 -11.20 3.62 5.02
N VAL A 224 -10.25 4.45 5.41
CA VAL A 224 -9.55 5.37 4.51
C VAL A 224 -8.16 4.88 4.24
N ILE A 225 -7.79 4.82 2.95
CA ILE A 225 -6.42 4.54 2.52
C ILE A 225 -5.91 5.64 1.60
N GLN A 226 -4.59 5.71 1.45
CA GLN A 226 -3.90 6.60 0.51
C GLN A 226 -3.24 5.76 -0.58
N VAL A 227 -3.64 5.98 -1.83
CA VAL A 227 -3.17 5.22 -2.98
C VAL A 227 -2.30 6.10 -3.87
N PRO A 228 -1.05 5.70 -4.18
CA PRO A 228 -0.15 6.47 -5.05
C PRO A 228 -0.69 6.64 -6.47
N GLU A 229 -0.42 7.80 -7.09
CA GLU A 229 -0.84 8.14 -8.46
C GLU A 229 -0.51 7.05 -9.49
N LYS A 230 0.72 6.51 -9.43
CA LYS A 230 1.18 5.47 -10.37
C LYS A 230 0.31 4.21 -10.35
N LEU A 231 -0.35 3.94 -9.23
CA LEU A 231 -1.24 2.80 -9.11
C LEU A 231 -2.64 3.13 -9.61
N ILE A 232 -3.19 4.28 -9.18
CA ILE A 232 -4.52 4.75 -9.62
C ILE A 232 -4.61 4.80 -11.16
N ALA A 233 -3.55 5.27 -11.82
CA ALA A 233 -3.51 5.37 -13.28
C ALA A 233 -3.62 4.02 -14.02
N ARG A 234 -3.42 2.90 -13.32
CA ARG A 234 -3.49 1.54 -13.88
C ARG A 234 -4.79 0.81 -13.56
N ILE A 235 -5.60 1.35 -12.64
CA ILE A 235 -6.86 0.73 -12.21
C ILE A 235 -7.89 0.88 -13.34
N ASP A 236 -8.58 -0.20 -13.63
CA ASP A 236 -9.68 -0.22 -14.59
C ASP A 236 -10.87 0.61 -14.08
N LYS A 237 -11.58 1.29 -15.00
CA LYS A 237 -12.65 2.22 -14.62
C LYS A 237 -13.88 1.53 -14.03
N ASP A 238 -14.13 0.27 -14.42
CA ASP A 238 -15.34 -0.47 -14.05
C ASP A 238 -15.05 -1.63 -13.07
N VAL A 239 -14.14 -1.41 -12.14
CA VAL A 239 -13.74 -2.45 -11.18
C VAL A 239 -14.78 -2.58 -10.06
N HIS A 240 -15.38 -3.76 -9.95
CA HIS A 240 -16.24 -4.17 -8.83
C HIS A 240 -15.44 -5.10 -7.90
N TYR A 241 -14.43 -4.56 -7.24
CA TYR A 241 -13.57 -5.29 -6.34
C TYR A 241 -13.81 -4.87 -4.89
N GLN A 242 -13.91 -5.84 -4.01
CA GLN A 242 -14.09 -5.66 -2.57
C GLN A 242 -12.83 -6.16 -1.86
N PRO A 243 -11.93 -5.28 -1.46
CA PRO A 243 -10.74 -5.66 -0.72
C PRO A 243 -11.07 -6.04 0.72
N ASP A 244 -10.12 -6.73 1.35
CA ASP A 244 -10.20 -7.07 2.76
C ASP A 244 -9.39 -6.09 3.61
N VAL A 245 -9.92 -5.75 4.80
CA VAL A 245 -9.19 -5.01 5.83
C VAL A 245 -8.86 -5.93 7.00
N VAL A 246 -7.65 -5.79 7.51
CA VAL A 246 -7.19 -6.43 8.75
C VAL A 246 -6.78 -5.34 9.72
N PHE A 247 -7.42 -5.31 10.89
CA PHE A 247 -7.12 -4.32 11.93
C PHE A 247 -5.96 -4.76 12.80
N ASP A 248 -5.13 -3.81 13.22
CA ASP A 248 -3.94 -4.09 14.04
C ASP A 248 -4.27 -4.75 15.37
N GLY A 249 -5.42 -4.40 15.95
CA GLY A 249 -5.94 -5.02 17.18
C GLY A 249 -6.49 -6.44 16.99
N TYR A 250 -6.77 -6.89 15.76
CA TYR A 250 -7.39 -8.17 15.43
C TYR A 250 -6.75 -8.81 14.19
N PRO A 251 -5.46 -9.17 14.23
CA PRO A 251 -4.68 -9.58 13.06
C PRO A 251 -5.15 -10.89 12.41
N ASN A 252 -5.96 -11.69 13.12
CA ASN A 252 -6.43 -12.99 12.65
C ASN A 252 -7.81 -12.93 11.97
N LYS A 253 -8.39 -11.73 11.82
CA LYS A 253 -9.69 -11.54 11.20
C LYS A 253 -9.59 -10.52 10.08
N SER A 254 -10.22 -10.82 8.96
CA SER A 254 -10.39 -9.90 7.83
C SER A 254 -11.87 -9.57 7.63
N TYR A 255 -12.13 -8.35 7.18
CA TYR A 255 -13.46 -7.84 6.91
C TYR A 255 -13.51 -7.28 5.51
N GLN A 256 -14.53 -7.65 4.77
CA GLN A 256 -14.70 -7.22 3.39
C GLN A 256 -15.19 -5.77 3.34
N LEU A 257 -14.55 -4.97 2.50
CA LEU A 257 -14.87 -3.56 2.30
C LEU A 257 -15.67 -3.32 1.02
N THR A 258 -16.51 -2.31 1.04
CA THR A 258 -17.19 -1.81 -0.17
C THR A 258 -16.66 -0.41 -0.49
N ILE A 259 -16.25 -0.16 -1.73
CA ILE A 259 -15.83 1.18 -2.14
C ILE A 259 -17.00 2.16 -2.01
N LYS A 260 -16.74 3.30 -1.37
CA LYS A 260 -17.72 4.36 -1.17
C LYS A 260 -17.44 5.54 -2.09
N GLU A 261 -16.23 6.07 -2.01
CA GLU A 261 -15.82 7.23 -2.77
C GLU A 261 -14.28 7.28 -2.89
N PHE A 262 -13.79 8.07 -3.82
CA PHE A 262 -12.36 8.39 -3.94
C PHE A 262 -12.20 9.83 -4.44
N ASP A 263 -11.13 10.46 -3.99
CA ASP A 263 -10.79 11.80 -4.44
C ASP A 263 -10.29 11.76 -5.88
N THR A 264 -10.73 12.70 -6.71
CA THR A 264 -10.28 12.84 -8.12
C THR A 264 -9.08 13.78 -8.27
N GLN A 265 -8.66 14.40 -7.17
CA GLN A 265 -7.49 15.25 -7.07
C GLN A 265 -6.51 14.66 -6.06
N ALA A 266 -5.25 14.53 -6.47
CA ALA A 266 -4.20 14.08 -5.56
C ALA A 266 -3.90 15.13 -4.47
N ASP A 267 -3.57 14.66 -3.29
CA ASP A 267 -2.97 15.50 -2.26
C ASP A 267 -1.62 16.05 -2.76
N PRO A 268 -1.41 17.37 -2.77
CA PRO A 268 -0.22 17.99 -3.37
C PRO A 268 1.08 17.70 -2.60
N ILE A 269 0.99 17.26 -1.36
CA ILE A 269 2.16 16.98 -0.51
C ILE A 269 2.58 15.52 -0.66
N THR A 270 1.62 14.60 -0.57
CA THR A 270 1.89 13.15 -0.56
C THR A 270 1.86 12.52 -1.95
N LEU A 271 1.27 13.21 -2.96
CA LEU A 271 1.03 12.71 -4.31
C LEU A 271 0.22 11.40 -4.31
N THR A 272 -0.73 11.31 -3.38
CA THR A 272 -1.64 10.17 -3.25
C THR A 272 -3.09 10.59 -3.40
N TYR A 273 -3.92 9.64 -3.77
CA TYR A 273 -5.37 9.79 -3.83
C TYR A 273 -5.99 9.10 -2.61
N LYS A 274 -6.89 9.81 -1.95
CA LYS A 274 -7.68 9.25 -0.86
C LYS A 274 -8.77 8.34 -1.44
N VAL A 275 -8.83 7.11 -0.94
CA VAL A 275 -9.89 6.15 -1.25
C VAL A 275 -10.58 5.79 0.05
N VAL A 276 -11.90 5.87 0.04
CA VAL A 276 -12.77 5.61 1.18
C VAL A 276 -13.61 4.38 0.89
N PHE A 277 -13.54 3.43 1.80
CA PHE A 277 -14.39 2.25 1.81
C PHE A 277 -15.38 2.33 2.94
N SER A 278 -16.55 1.77 2.75
CA SER A 278 -17.57 1.59 3.80
C SER A 278 -17.47 0.20 4.40
N LEU A 279 -17.53 0.14 5.72
CA LEU A 279 -17.54 -1.09 6.51
C LEU A 279 -18.71 -1.05 7.49
N PRO A 280 -19.68 -1.98 7.43
CA PRO A 280 -20.62 -2.20 8.51
C PRO A 280 -19.87 -2.56 9.80
N VAL A 281 -20.22 -1.93 10.92
CA VAL A 281 -19.55 -2.18 12.20
C VAL A 281 -19.69 -3.65 12.58
N PRO A 282 -18.55 -4.38 12.75
CA PRO A 282 -18.58 -5.77 13.16
C PRO A 282 -19.20 -5.93 14.55
N GLU A 283 -19.99 -7.01 14.73
CA GLU A 283 -20.63 -7.30 16.03
C GLU A 283 -19.64 -7.95 17.03
N ASP A 284 -18.56 -8.51 16.53
CA ASP A 284 -17.63 -9.33 17.28
C ASP A 284 -16.51 -8.53 18.00
N PHE A 285 -16.36 -7.24 17.69
CA PHE A 285 -15.46 -6.35 18.41
C PHE A 285 -15.89 -4.89 18.31
N ASN A 286 -15.37 -4.05 19.20
CA ASN A 286 -15.70 -2.64 19.26
C ASN A 286 -14.81 -1.83 18.31
N LEU A 287 -15.29 -1.58 17.08
CA LEU A 287 -14.59 -0.76 16.09
C LEU A 287 -14.86 0.72 16.36
N LEU A 288 -13.81 1.50 16.56
CA LEU A 288 -13.88 2.93 16.87
C LEU A 288 -13.08 3.75 15.85
N ALA A 289 -13.51 4.98 15.61
CA ALA A 289 -12.77 5.95 14.82
C ALA A 289 -11.36 6.20 15.41
N GLY A 290 -10.35 6.30 14.55
CA GLY A 290 -8.94 6.40 14.92
C GLY A 290 -8.22 5.07 15.07
N MET A 291 -8.90 3.92 14.95
CA MET A 291 -8.24 2.64 14.85
C MET A 291 -7.51 2.49 13.52
N THR A 292 -6.41 1.74 13.53
CA THR A 292 -5.56 1.50 12.37
C THR A 292 -5.61 0.04 11.94
N GLY A 293 -5.24 -0.18 10.68
CA GLY A 293 -5.16 -1.49 10.07
C GLY A 293 -4.49 -1.42 8.71
N ARG A 294 -4.61 -2.48 7.94
CA ARG A 294 -4.16 -2.54 6.55
C ARG A 294 -5.28 -3.06 5.66
N VAL A 295 -5.37 -2.48 4.48
CA VAL A 295 -6.22 -2.99 3.40
C VAL A 295 -5.35 -3.71 2.39
N ASP A 296 -5.64 -4.98 2.16
CA ASP A 296 -4.93 -5.83 1.22
C ASP A 296 -5.67 -5.84 -0.12
N ILE A 297 -5.01 -5.31 -1.15
CA ILE A 297 -5.58 -5.15 -2.49
C ILE A 297 -4.82 -6.06 -3.46
N ASP A 298 -5.54 -6.96 -4.10
CA ASP A 298 -5.01 -7.78 -5.18
C ASP A 298 -5.04 -6.99 -6.51
N LEU A 299 -3.88 -6.51 -6.91
CA LEU A 299 -3.73 -5.69 -8.11
C LEU A 299 -4.09 -6.44 -9.39
N SER A 300 -3.95 -7.76 -9.42
CA SER A 300 -4.30 -8.58 -10.58
C SER A 300 -5.79 -8.52 -10.92
N LYS A 301 -6.64 -8.22 -9.91
CA LYS A 301 -8.09 -8.13 -10.06
C LYS A 301 -8.60 -6.74 -10.45
N ILE A 302 -7.74 -5.71 -10.35
CA ILE A 302 -8.15 -4.32 -10.54
C ILE A 302 -7.38 -3.61 -11.67
N THR A 303 -6.32 -4.24 -12.19
CA THR A 303 -5.55 -3.67 -13.30
C THR A 303 -5.65 -4.56 -14.53
N SER A 304 -5.96 -3.98 -15.67
CA SER A 304 -6.00 -4.68 -16.97
C SER A 304 -4.63 -5.10 -17.47
N SER A 305 -3.58 -4.64 -16.85
CA SER A 305 -2.22 -5.08 -17.14
C SER A 305 -1.95 -6.41 -16.45
N GLN A 306 -2.33 -7.52 -17.06
CA GLN A 306 -1.44 -8.66 -17.05
C GLN A 306 -0.10 -8.08 -17.50
N SER A 307 0.89 -8.03 -16.61
CA SER A 307 2.23 -7.63 -17.02
C SER A 307 2.60 -8.51 -18.21
N PRO A 308 2.81 -7.96 -19.40
CA PRO A 308 3.08 -8.76 -20.59
C PRO A 308 4.40 -9.50 -20.47
N TYR A 309 5.04 -9.44 -19.32
CA TYR A 309 6.33 -10.05 -19.02
C TYR A 309 6.31 -10.80 -17.69
N THR A 310 7.14 -11.81 -17.62
CA THR A 310 7.46 -12.55 -16.39
C THR A 310 8.80 -12.09 -15.87
N LEU A 311 8.91 -11.75 -14.57
CA LEU A 311 10.21 -11.46 -13.96
C LEU A 311 10.91 -12.76 -13.58
N LEU A 312 12.10 -12.96 -14.14
CA LEU A 312 12.99 -14.05 -13.75
C LEU A 312 14.21 -13.51 -12.99
N PRO A 313 14.80 -14.30 -12.08
CA PRO A 313 16.12 -13.98 -11.54
C PRO A 313 17.12 -13.76 -12.67
N VAL A 314 17.95 -12.73 -12.57
CA VAL A 314 18.93 -12.40 -13.63
C VAL A 314 19.83 -13.59 -13.96
N GLU A 315 20.17 -14.37 -12.96
CA GLU A 315 21.03 -15.56 -13.08
C GLU A 315 20.37 -16.71 -13.84
N ALA A 316 19.07 -16.67 -14.07
CA ALA A 316 18.33 -17.68 -14.83
C ALA A 316 18.46 -17.50 -16.35
N VAL A 317 18.75 -16.28 -16.78
CA VAL A 317 18.87 -15.92 -18.19
C VAL A 317 20.33 -15.89 -18.59
N PHE A 318 20.67 -16.55 -19.71
CA PHE A 318 22.02 -16.53 -20.26
C PHE A 318 21.99 -16.29 -21.77
N SER A 319 23.05 -15.72 -22.30
CA SER A 319 23.24 -15.47 -23.72
C SER A 319 24.36 -16.35 -24.25
N GLU A 320 24.20 -16.87 -25.46
CA GLU A 320 25.27 -17.52 -26.20
C GLU A 320 25.82 -16.54 -27.24
N PRO A 321 27.15 -16.41 -27.36
CA PRO A 321 27.73 -15.59 -28.40
C PRO A 321 27.41 -16.18 -29.78
N THR A 322 26.58 -15.49 -30.53
CA THR A 322 26.22 -15.82 -31.91
C THR A 322 26.85 -14.77 -32.82
N GLU A 323 27.32 -15.14 -34.03
CA GLU A 323 27.86 -14.21 -35.02
C GLU A 323 26.88 -13.18 -35.59
N SER A 324 25.65 -13.19 -35.10
CA SER A 324 24.52 -12.36 -35.50
C SER A 324 24.28 -11.29 -34.43
N GLU A 325 24.07 -10.04 -34.82
CA GLU A 325 23.87 -8.84 -33.98
C GLU A 325 22.69 -8.90 -32.99
N ASN A 326 21.93 -9.98 -32.97
CA ASN A 326 20.86 -10.19 -31.98
C ASN A 326 21.37 -11.17 -30.91
N ASP A 327 21.65 -10.65 -29.72
CA ASP A 327 21.90 -11.45 -28.52
C ASP A 327 20.65 -12.30 -28.21
N ASN A 328 20.67 -13.56 -28.63
CA ASN A 328 19.61 -14.50 -28.29
C ASN A 328 19.78 -14.89 -26.82
N SER A 329 18.79 -14.55 -26.01
CA SER A 329 18.73 -14.93 -24.60
C SER A 329 18.02 -16.27 -24.44
N PHE A 330 18.48 -17.08 -23.51
CA PHE A 330 17.96 -18.41 -23.26
C PHE A 330 17.73 -18.64 -21.77
N VAL A 331 16.84 -19.60 -21.45
CA VAL A 331 16.62 -20.14 -20.12
C VAL A 331 16.66 -21.67 -20.20
N TRP A 332 16.94 -22.32 -19.07
CA TRP A 332 16.81 -23.78 -18.95
C TRP A 332 15.46 -24.09 -18.30
N LEU A 333 14.56 -24.74 -19.06
CA LEU A 333 13.33 -25.31 -18.54
C LEU A 333 13.61 -26.65 -17.88
N TYR A 334 13.10 -26.85 -16.67
CA TYR A 334 13.24 -28.12 -15.93
C TYR A 334 11.95 -28.93 -16.02
N ASP A 335 12.05 -30.18 -16.51
CA ASP A 335 10.96 -31.13 -16.49
C ASP A 335 10.97 -31.94 -15.19
N GLN A 336 9.93 -31.77 -14.38
CA GLN A 336 9.79 -32.48 -13.09
C GLN A 336 9.65 -34.01 -13.23
N ASN A 337 9.12 -34.50 -14.36
CA ASN A 337 8.86 -35.92 -14.53
C ASN A 337 10.11 -36.71 -14.92
N THR A 338 10.97 -36.08 -15.73
CA THR A 338 12.17 -36.73 -16.26
C THR A 338 13.46 -36.31 -15.53
N GLY A 339 13.42 -35.14 -14.87
CA GLY A 339 14.59 -34.50 -14.25
C GLY A 339 15.58 -33.92 -15.27
N LEU A 340 15.14 -33.71 -16.52
CA LEU A 340 15.95 -33.18 -17.60
C LEU A 340 15.77 -31.67 -17.74
N VAL A 341 16.78 -31.00 -18.29
CA VAL A 341 16.70 -29.59 -18.67
C VAL A 341 16.66 -29.43 -20.17
N HIS A 342 15.87 -28.47 -20.64
CA HIS A 342 15.72 -28.11 -22.05
C HIS A 342 15.99 -26.63 -22.26
N LYS A 343 16.81 -26.30 -23.26
CA LYS A 343 17.12 -24.92 -23.61
C LYS A 343 15.94 -24.29 -24.34
N GLN A 344 15.44 -23.18 -23.82
CA GLN A 344 14.35 -22.40 -24.39
C GLN A 344 14.79 -20.98 -24.71
N ALA A 345 14.61 -20.57 -25.96
CA ALA A 345 14.83 -19.18 -26.35
C ALA A 345 13.75 -18.28 -25.75
N VAL A 346 14.18 -17.12 -25.26
CA VAL A 346 13.31 -16.12 -24.63
C VAL A 346 13.63 -14.72 -25.17
N GLU A 347 12.63 -13.89 -25.22
CA GLU A 347 12.78 -12.47 -25.50
C GLU A 347 12.81 -11.71 -24.17
N VAL A 348 13.88 -10.96 -23.93
CA VAL A 348 14.06 -10.22 -22.68
C VAL A 348 13.74 -8.74 -22.86
N GLY A 349 13.20 -8.13 -21.81
CA GLY A 349 12.89 -6.73 -21.71
C GLY A 349 13.89 -5.96 -20.84
N GLN A 350 13.36 -5.12 -19.96
CA GLN A 350 14.17 -4.28 -19.08
C GLN A 350 14.71 -5.04 -17.85
N LEU A 351 15.88 -4.61 -17.38
CA LEU A 351 16.45 -5.10 -16.13
C LEU A 351 15.88 -4.30 -14.97
N HIS A 352 15.29 -5.00 -14.00
CA HIS A 352 14.76 -4.45 -12.76
C HIS A 352 15.64 -4.83 -11.57
N ARG A 353 15.38 -4.18 -10.43
CA ARG A 353 16.07 -4.53 -9.17
C ARG A 353 15.85 -5.98 -8.76
N ASP A 354 14.66 -6.52 -9.05
CA ASP A 354 14.19 -7.83 -8.57
C ASP A 354 14.35 -8.93 -9.65
N GLY A 355 14.84 -8.60 -10.84
CA GLY A 355 15.01 -9.55 -11.94
C GLY A 355 15.02 -8.93 -13.33
N ILE A 356 15.06 -9.77 -14.34
CA ILE A 356 14.95 -9.39 -15.75
C ILE A 356 13.56 -9.72 -16.30
N GLU A 357 12.99 -8.82 -17.08
CA GLU A 357 11.72 -9.06 -17.78
C GLU A 357 11.93 -10.09 -18.89
N VAL A 358 11.04 -11.08 -18.96
CA VAL A 358 10.90 -12.00 -20.08
C VAL A 358 9.56 -11.74 -20.75
N LEU A 359 9.60 -11.24 -21.99
CA LEU A 359 8.43 -10.81 -22.75
C LEU A 359 7.73 -11.99 -23.43
N SER A 360 8.52 -12.99 -23.88
CA SER A 360 7.99 -14.16 -24.58
C SER A 360 8.93 -15.38 -24.43
N GLY A 361 8.45 -16.58 -24.78
CA GLY A 361 9.22 -17.82 -24.78
C GLY A 361 8.98 -18.73 -23.58
N ILE A 362 8.28 -18.28 -22.52
CA ILE A 362 7.95 -19.06 -21.33
C ILE A 362 6.45 -19.01 -21.02
N LYS A 363 5.96 -19.97 -20.26
CA LYS A 363 4.54 -20.07 -19.85
C LYS A 363 4.43 -20.21 -18.34
N GLU A 364 3.32 -19.74 -17.80
CA GLU A 364 2.98 -19.97 -16.40
C GLU A 364 2.95 -21.46 -16.07
N GLY A 365 3.42 -21.81 -14.86
CA GLY A 365 3.51 -23.18 -14.41
C GLY A 365 4.78 -23.93 -14.85
N GLN A 366 5.61 -23.37 -15.72
CA GLN A 366 6.93 -23.93 -16.05
C GLN A 366 7.93 -23.65 -14.94
N ILE A 367 8.96 -24.47 -14.89
CA ILE A 367 10.06 -24.32 -13.93
C ILE A 367 11.34 -24.04 -14.70
N VAL A 368 12.04 -22.97 -14.29
CA VAL A 368 13.34 -22.61 -14.85
C VAL A 368 14.46 -22.85 -13.84
N VAL A 369 15.65 -23.09 -14.35
CA VAL A 369 16.87 -23.14 -13.52
C VAL A 369 17.29 -21.70 -13.20
N ALA A 370 17.29 -21.35 -11.92
CA ALA A 370 17.64 -20.02 -11.44
C ALA A 370 19.15 -19.83 -11.16
N ALA A 371 19.91 -20.92 -10.96
CA ALA A 371 21.34 -20.81 -10.76
C ALA A 371 22.05 -22.10 -11.23
N GLY A 372 23.27 -21.94 -11.76
CA GLY A 372 24.06 -23.03 -12.34
C GLY A 372 23.91 -23.17 -13.86
N VAL A 373 23.27 -22.20 -14.52
CA VAL A 373 22.89 -22.23 -15.95
C VAL A 373 24.07 -22.46 -16.91
N HIS A 374 25.27 -21.94 -16.60
CA HIS A 374 26.44 -22.01 -17.47
C HIS A 374 27.11 -23.40 -17.56
N PHE A 375 26.67 -24.34 -16.73
CA PHE A 375 27.22 -25.69 -16.67
C PHE A 375 26.27 -26.75 -17.21
N LEU A 376 25.16 -26.32 -17.79
CA LEU A 376 24.09 -27.20 -18.29
C LEU A 376 24.19 -27.36 -19.81
N GLU A 377 23.80 -28.54 -20.27
CA GLU A 377 23.69 -28.91 -21.68
C GLU A 377 22.28 -29.43 -21.97
N GLU A 378 21.87 -29.39 -23.23
CA GLU A 378 20.56 -29.89 -23.65
C GLU A 378 20.38 -31.36 -23.25
N GLY A 379 19.25 -31.65 -22.58
CA GLY A 379 18.94 -33.00 -22.11
C GLY A 379 19.74 -33.47 -20.89
N MET A 380 20.52 -32.60 -20.25
CA MET A 380 21.25 -32.95 -19.02
C MET A 380 20.30 -33.27 -17.88
N LYS A 381 20.58 -34.32 -17.12
CA LYS A 381 19.85 -34.67 -15.91
C LYS A 381 20.36 -33.87 -14.71
N VAL A 382 19.44 -33.18 -14.02
CA VAL A 382 19.73 -32.36 -12.85
C VAL A 382 18.84 -32.74 -11.67
N ARG A 383 19.20 -32.31 -10.47
CA ARG A 383 18.36 -32.45 -9.28
C ARG A 383 18.13 -31.10 -8.63
N PRO A 384 16.96 -30.89 -7.99
CA PRO A 384 16.72 -29.69 -7.20
C PRO A 384 17.76 -29.57 -6.08
N TRP A 385 18.33 -28.37 -5.94
CA TRP A 385 19.19 -28.06 -4.81
C TRP A 385 18.35 -27.91 -3.55
N GLN A 386 18.66 -28.69 -2.53
CA GLN A 386 18.07 -28.55 -1.21
C GLN A 386 19.10 -27.99 -0.25
N LYS A 387 18.74 -26.94 0.51
CA LYS A 387 19.58 -26.39 1.53
C LYS A 387 19.79 -27.44 2.63
N GLU A 388 20.99 -28.03 2.70
CA GLU A 388 21.33 -28.90 3.82
C GLU A 388 21.27 -28.08 5.12
N ARG A 389 20.54 -28.59 6.12
CA ARG A 389 20.48 -27.96 7.43
C ARG A 389 21.86 -28.06 8.09
N GLY A 390 22.53 -26.95 8.24
CA GLY A 390 23.73 -26.85 9.06
C GLY A 390 24.90 -26.20 8.34
N LEU A 391 24.81 -24.90 8.08
CA LEU A 391 25.91 -23.89 8.17
C LEU A 391 25.25 -22.52 8.27
#